data_03824772cd841957865c127bdd38db13
#
_entry.id   03824772cd841957865c127bdd38db13
#
_cell.length_a   1.000
_cell.length_b   1.000
_cell.length_c   1.000
_cell.angle_alpha   90.00
_cell.angle_beta   90.00
_cell.angle_gamma   90.00
#
_symmetry.space_group_name_H-M   'P 1'
#
loop_
_entity.id
_entity.type
_entity.pdbx_description
1 polymer ?
#
loop_
_entity_poly.entity_id
_entity_poly.type
_entity_poly.pdbx_seq_one_letter_code
_entity_poly.pdbx_strand_id
1 'polypeptide(L)'
;MKLLEIFSLELMVNKIFKKSMRLKATYFFAITLATNSWAQNTPSQPLFEYSAINHPVMGKSGMVASHNALSSEIAAEILAKGGNAIDAGAALGFALAVTLPRAGNIGGGGFMLVHVAELNKTIAIDFRETAPAEATQGMFFDEDGNVVLDETYRFSHKSSAIPGSVAGLAHIVENYGTMSLAEVLEPAIRLARDGIAVTYDLAADLSRSQRLKNNPASLKKFYKPDGSNYEVGEIFKQPDLAWTLSEIAKSGAEAFYHGSVAEKIVADMEAHNGLITMNDLSNYEVIEREPVRGTYRDYVIEAMPAPSSGGTHVIQMLNILENFPLAKMGPESADALHIMAESMKYSYADRSKYLGDPDFVEVPTETLISKEYAKGIAAKISSQRARASDEIAPGNLPIDESAETTHY
;
A
#
# COMPACT_ATOMS: atom_id res chain seq x y z
N MET A 1 -20.47 -33.55 86.76
CA MET A 1 -19.34 -33.98 85.88
C MET A 1 -19.55 -33.69 84.39
N LYS A 2 -20.73 -33.46 83.86
CA LYS A 2 -20.98 -33.18 82.41
C LYS A 2 -20.90 -31.72 81.99
N LEU A 3 -20.92 -30.73 82.86
CA LEU A 3 -20.86 -29.31 82.50
C LEU A 3 -19.42 -28.79 82.29
N LEU A 4 -18.41 -29.38 82.92
CA LEU A 4 -17.01 -28.99 82.78
C LEU A 4 -16.39 -29.48 81.48
N GLU A 5 -16.86 -30.56 80.90
CA GLU A 5 -16.37 -31.06 79.61
C GLU A 5 -16.87 -30.23 78.44
N ILE A 6 -18.10 -29.67 78.51
CA ILE A 6 -18.68 -28.83 77.47
C ILE A 6 -17.92 -27.47 77.41
N PHE A 7 -17.55 -26.87 78.49
CA PHE A 7 -16.79 -25.63 78.55
C PHE A 7 -15.35 -25.80 78.07
N SER A 8 -14.77 -26.99 78.30
CA SER A 8 -13.41 -27.30 77.79
C SER A 8 -13.40 -27.48 76.27
N LEU A 9 -14.46 -28.03 75.67
CA LEU A 9 -14.58 -28.25 74.21
C LEU A 9 -14.80 -26.92 73.47
N GLU A 10 -15.66 -26.03 74.02
CA GLU A 10 -15.88 -24.72 73.42
C GLU A 10 -14.63 -23.84 73.43
N LEU A 11 -13.84 -23.85 74.46
CA LEU A 11 -12.56 -23.14 74.56
C LEU A 11 -11.50 -23.68 73.59
N MET A 12 -11.53 -25.00 73.39
CA MET A 12 -10.60 -25.65 72.45
C MET A 12 -10.98 -25.38 70.99
N VAL A 13 -12.27 -25.42 70.67
CA VAL A 13 -12.78 -25.09 69.32
C VAL A 13 -12.54 -23.62 69.00
N ASN A 14 -12.80 -22.71 69.93
CA ASN A 14 -12.52 -21.28 69.78
C ASN A 14 -11.02 -20.96 69.58
N LYS A 15 -10.13 -21.69 70.25
CA LYS A 15 -8.67 -21.58 70.08
C LYS A 15 -8.23 -22.07 68.68
N ILE A 16 -8.80 -23.17 68.18
CA ILE A 16 -8.50 -23.75 66.87
C ILE A 16 -9.04 -22.82 65.77
N PHE A 17 -10.25 -22.28 65.94
CA PHE A 17 -10.84 -21.34 64.97
C PHE A 17 -10.06 -20.02 64.87
N LYS A 18 -9.64 -19.43 66.02
CA LYS A 18 -8.80 -18.23 66.06
C LYS A 18 -7.41 -18.48 65.47
N LYS A 19 -6.82 -19.67 65.64
CA LYS A 19 -5.52 -20.03 65.06
C LYS A 19 -5.63 -20.27 63.56
N SER A 20 -6.73 -20.91 63.08
CA SER A 20 -7.02 -21.10 61.66
C SER A 20 -7.29 -19.76 60.93
N MET A 21 -8.03 -18.83 61.58
CA MET A 21 -8.31 -17.52 61.02
C MET A 21 -7.07 -16.63 60.95
N ARG A 22 -6.17 -16.69 61.94
CA ARG A 22 -4.87 -16.00 61.90
C ARG A 22 -3.94 -16.58 60.81
N LEU A 23 -3.92 -17.91 60.65
CA LEU A 23 -3.15 -18.54 59.57
C LEU A 23 -3.68 -18.13 58.18
N LYS A 24 -5.00 -18.12 57.97
CA LYS A 24 -5.63 -17.70 56.72
C LYS A 24 -5.40 -16.22 56.45
N ALA A 25 -5.45 -15.35 57.44
CA ALA A 25 -5.14 -13.92 57.31
C ALA A 25 -3.67 -13.68 56.97
N THR A 26 -2.75 -14.46 57.54
CA THR A 26 -1.31 -14.36 57.25
C THR A 26 -0.99 -14.87 55.83
N TYR A 27 -1.63 -15.95 55.39
CA TYR A 27 -1.49 -16.43 54.00
C TYR A 27 -2.10 -15.46 52.99
N PHE A 28 -3.25 -14.86 53.30
CA PHE A 28 -3.88 -13.87 52.41
C PHE A 28 -3.02 -12.58 52.30
N PHE A 29 -2.42 -12.14 53.40
CA PHE A 29 -1.53 -10.99 53.42
C PHE A 29 -0.16 -11.28 52.75
N ALA A 30 0.35 -12.51 52.85
CA ALA A 30 1.54 -12.95 52.17
C ALA A 30 1.33 -13.11 50.65
N ILE A 31 0.15 -13.57 50.21
CA ILE A 31 -0.20 -13.67 48.80
C ILE A 31 -0.40 -12.26 48.18
N THR A 32 -1.02 -11.31 48.91
CA THR A 32 -1.20 -9.93 48.45
C THR A 32 0.12 -9.16 48.37
N LEU A 33 1.08 -9.44 49.25
CA LEU A 33 2.43 -8.87 49.20
C LEU A 33 3.28 -9.50 48.10
N ALA A 34 3.10 -10.80 47.83
CA ALA A 34 3.80 -11.47 46.72
C ALA A 34 3.29 -11.03 45.32
N THR A 35 2.00 -10.75 45.19
CA THR A 35 1.44 -10.25 43.94
C THR A 35 1.84 -8.79 43.67
N ASN A 36 2.01 -7.96 44.71
CA ASN A 36 2.49 -6.60 44.56
C ASN A 36 4.02 -6.51 44.27
N SER A 37 4.82 -7.50 44.71
CA SER A 37 6.25 -7.54 44.37
C SER A 37 6.53 -8.05 42.95
N TRP A 38 5.59 -8.79 42.35
CA TRP A 38 5.69 -9.17 40.93
C TRP A 38 5.27 -8.03 39.98
N ALA A 39 4.43 -7.09 40.45
CA ALA A 39 4.02 -5.93 39.67
C ALA A 39 5.08 -4.80 39.67
N GLN A 40 6.08 -4.87 40.54
CA GLN A 40 7.13 -3.83 40.67
C GLN A 40 8.45 -4.16 39.97
N ASN A 41 8.58 -5.36 39.38
CA ASN A 41 9.79 -5.77 38.65
C ASN A 41 9.56 -6.07 37.18
N THR A 42 8.56 -5.47 36.55
CA THR A 42 8.68 -5.23 35.10
C THR A 42 9.70 -4.10 34.97
N PRO A 43 10.88 -4.34 34.39
CA PRO A 43 11.72 -3.23 34.00
C PRO A 43 10.83 -2.29 33.21
N SER A 44 10.79 -1.02 33.62
CA SER A 44 10.16 0.00 32.78
C SER A 44 10.82 -0.13 31.43
N GLN A 45 10.12 -0.71 30.46
CA GLN A 45 10.63 -0.64 29.08
C GLN A 45 10.84 0.84 28.83
N PRO A 46 12.03 1.26 28.46
CA PRO A 46 12.26 2.65 28.12
C PRO A 46 11.23 3.00 27.05
N LEU A 47 10.59 4.17 27.16
CA LEU A 47 9.65 4.71 26.17
C LEU A 47 10.24 4.69 24.75
N PHE A 48 11.56 4.53 24.66
CA PHE A 48 12.31 4.34 23.42
C PHE A 48 13.23 3.13 23.60
N GLU A 49 12.99 2.10 22.83
CA GLU A 49 13.94 1.01 22.65
C GLU A 49 15.10 1.55 21.79
N TYR A 50 16.19 1.95 22.39
CA TYR A 50 17.35 2.51 21.67
C TYR A 50 17.94 1.56 20.63
N SER A 51 17.70 0.25 20.77
CA SER A 51 18.04 -0.77 19.78
C SER A 51 17.15 -0.73 18.53
N ALA A 52 15.95 -0.14 18.63
CA ALA A 52 15.00 0.03 17.53
C ALA A 52 15.07 1.41 16.87
N ILE A 53 15.91 2.33 17.36
CA ILE A 53 16.12 3.63 16.73
C ILE A 53 16.94 3.43 15.46
N ASN A 54 16.28 3.54 14.33
CA ASN A 54 16.94 3.60 13.04
C ASN A 54 17.63 4.96 12.90
N HIS A 55 18.96 4.96 12.81
CA HIS A 55 19.68 6.16 12.48
C HIS A 55 19.44 6.55 11.02
N PRO A 56 19.29 7.84 10.69
CA PRO A 56 19.18 8.28 9.32
C PRO A 56 20.40 7.83 8.50
N VAL A 57 20.13 7.25 7.33
CA VAL A 57 21.17 6.95 6.34
C VAL A 57 21.46 8.22 5.56
N MET A 58 22.72 8.59 5.46
CA MET A 58 23.13 9.80 4.73
C MET A 58 23.80 9.42 3.41
N GLY A 59 23.22 9.87 2.30
CA GLY A 59 23.81 9.78 0.95
C GLY A 59 24.41 11.11 0.53
N LYS A 60 25.65 11.10 -0.03
CA LYS A 60 26.30 12.31 -0.56
C LYS A 60 26.03 12.53 -2.05
N SER A 61 25.93 11.45 -2.83
CA SER A 61 25.81 11.48 -4.28
C SER A 61 24.44 11.07 -4.79
N GLY A 62 23.64 10.46 -3.95
CA GLY A 62 22.29 10.01 -4.25
C GLY A 62 21.73 9.17 -3.11
N MET A 63 20.44 8.92 -3.14
CA MET A 63 19.77 8.09 -2.16
C MET A 63 18.60 7.36 -2.81
N VAL A 64 18.36 6.13 -2.37
CA VAL A 64 17.20 5.33 -2.74
C VAL A 64 16.51 4.85 -1.47
N ALA A 65 15.20 4.93 -1.47
CA ALA A 65 14.37 4.32 -0.44
C ALA A 65 13.21 3.55 -1.10
N SER A 66 12.98 2.33 -0.70
CA SER A 66 11.86 1.52 -1.18
C SER A 66 11.39 0.54 -0.11
N HIS A 67 10.34 -0.19 -0.45
CA HIS A 67 9.75 -1.22 0.42
C HIS A 67 10.62 -2.49 0.56
N ASN A 68 11.66 -2.63 -0.26
CA ASN A 68 12.54 -3.81 -0.26
C ASN A 68 14.01 -3.39 -0.33
N ALA A 69 14.83 -3.87 0.60
CA ALA A 69 16.23 -3.50 0.70
C ALA A 69 17.01 -3.90 -0.56
N LEU A 70 16.81 -5.14 -1.05
CA LEU A 70 17.52 -5.63 -2.24
C LEU A 70 17.20 -4.82 -3.50
N SER A 71 15.93 -4.40 -3.66
CA SER A 71 15.55 -3.50 -4.76
C SER A 71 16.15 -2.10 -4.61
N SER A 72 16.27 -1.59 -3.36
CA SER A 72 16.97 -0.32 -3.11
C SER A 72 18.47 -0.42 -3.44
N GLU A 73 19.10 -1.56 -3.15
CA GLU A 73 20.50 -1.82 -3.50
C GLU A 73 20.70 -1.84 -5.02
N ILE A 74 19.78 -2.46 -5.77
CA ILE A 74 19.80 -2.44 -7.25
C ILE A 74 19.72 -1.01 -7.79
N ALA A 75 18.80 -0.19 -7.29
CA ALA A 75 18.69 1.19 -7.73
C ALA A 75 19.94 2.02 -7.37
N ALA A 76 20.53 1.78 -6.20
CA ALA A 76 21.81 2.40 -5.81
C ALA A 76 22.97 1.92 -6.69
N GLU A 77 22.97 0.65 -7.14
CA GLU A 77 23.95 0.12 -8.12
C GLU A 77 23.85 0.87 -9.46
N ILE A 78 22.64 1.16 -9.93
CA ILE A 78 22.41 1.95 -11.16
C ILE A 78 22.99 3.37 -11.01
N LEU A 79 22.69 4.05 -9.88
CA LEU A 79 23.28 5.37 -9.60
C LEU A 79 24.82 5.31 -9.56
N ALA A 80 25.40 4.28 -8.95
CA ALA A 80 26.84 4.12 -8.86
C ALA A 80 27.52 3.86 -10.23
N LYS A 81 26.77 3.29 -11.18
CA LYS A 81 27.21 3.08 -12.57
C LYS A 81 27.09 4.34 -13.45
N GLY A 82 26.56 5.43 -12.91
CA GLY A 82 26.40 6.70 -13.61
C GLY A 82 25.02 6.94 -14.22
N GLY A 83 24.06 6.05 -13.98
CA GLY A 83 22.66 6.29 -14.30
C GLY A 83 22.08 7.43 -13.47
N ASN A 84 21.08 8.11 -14.00
CA ASN A 84 20.37 9.16 -13.27
C ASN A 84 19.28 8.58 -12.33
N ALA A 85 18.55 9.45 -11.63
CA ALA A 85 17.49 9.03 -10.72
C ALA A 85 16.34 8.28 -11.43
N ILE A 86 16.12 8.56 -12.71
CA ILE A 86 15.08 7.95 -13.53
C ILE A 86 15.46 6.51 -13.89
N ASP A 87 16.71 6.31 -14.34
CA ASP A 87 17.26 4.96 -14.58
C ASP A 87 17.16 4.10 -13.31
N ALA A 88 17.55 4.68 -12.17
CA ALA A 88 17.49 4.02 -10.87
C ALA A 88 16.05 3.71 -10.45
N GLY A 89 15.10 4.63 -10.69
CA GLY A 89 13.68 4.43 -10.43
C GLY A 89 13.06 3.32 -11.28
N ALA A 90 13.40 3.24 -12.55
CA ALA A 90 12.95 2.17 -13.44
C ALA A 90 13.54 0.81 -13.03
N ALA A 91 14.84 0.74 -12.74
CA ALA A 91 15.50 -0.47 -12.27
C ALA A 91 14.88 -0.95 -10.94
N LEU A 92 14.55 -0.01 -10.04
CA LEU A 92 13.82 -0.29 -8.80
C LEU A 92 12.45 -0.92 -9.08
N GLY A 93 11.68 -0.36 -10.02
CA GLY A 93 10.36 -0.87 -10.40
C GLY A 93 10.44 -2.32 -10.91
N PHE A 94 11.36 -2.61 -11.82
CA PHE A 94 11.59 -3.97 -12.31
C PHE A 94 12.13 -4.92 -11.23
N ALA A 95 13.02 -4.44 -10.35
CA ALA A 95 13.51 -5.24 -9.23
C ALA A 95 12.41 -5.58 -8.21
N LEU A 96 11.48 -4.64 -7.95
CA LEU A 96 10.32 -4.89 -7.10
C LEU A 96 9.38 -5.94 -7.65
N ALA A 97 9.26 -6.07 -8.98
CA ALA A 97 8.50 -7.16 -9.59
C ALA A 97 9.05 -8.54 -9.24
N VAL A 98 10.36 -8.64 -8.98
CA VAL A 98 11.04 -9.88 -8.55
C VAL A 98 10.97 -10.07 -7.05
N THR A 99 11.26 -9.03 -6.27
CA THR A 99 11.51 -9.11 -4.82
C THR A 99 10.26 -8.91 -3.97
N LEU A 100 9.22 -8.28 -4.52
CA LEU A 100 7.97 -7.95 -3.83
C LEU A 100 6.75 -8.30 -4.71
N PRO A 101 6.58 -9.56 -5.15
CA PRO A 101 5.58 -9.93 -6.17
C PRO A 101 4.12 -9.66 -5.78
N ARG A 102 3.84 -9.46 -4.49
CA ARG A 102 2.49 -9.09 -4.02
C ARG A 102 2.06 -7.65 -4.35
N ALA A 103 3.02 -6.76 -4.63
CA ALA A 103 2.77 -5.34 -4.83
C ALA A 103 3.55 -4.77 -6.02
N GLY A 104 4.80 -5.21 -6.26
CA GLY A 104 5.56 -4.90 -7.46
C GLY A 104 5.33 -5.99 -8.50
N ASN A 105 4.89 -5.64 -9.70
CA ASN A 105 4.70 -6.61 -10.77
C ASN A 105 4.68 -5.92 -12.14
N ILE A 106 4.95 -6.67 -13.19
CA ILE A 106 4.89 -6.19 -14.58
C ILE A 106 3.49 -6.31 -15.20
N GLY A 107 2.57 -6.99 -14.52
CA GLY A 107 1.17 -7.15 -14.95
C GLY A 107 0.23 -6.12 -14.31
N GLY A 108 0.75 -5.08 -13.69
CA GLY A 108 0.02 -3.98 -13.10
C GLY A 108 0.34 -2.64 -13.77
N GLY A 109 0.18 -1.57 -13.01
CA GLY A 109 0.46 -0.21 -13.45
C GLY A 109 0.92 0.66 -12.30
N GLY A 110 0.93 1.96 -12.51
CA GLY A 110 1.37 2.88 -11.49
C GLY A 110 1.42 4.33 -11.93
N PHE A 111 2.01 5.12 -11.05
CA PHE A 111 2.24 6.55 -11.26
C PHE A 111 3.66 6.90 -10.85
N MET A 112 4.22 7.89 -11.52
CA MET A 112 5.52 8.43 -11.18
C MET A 112 5.53 9.94 -11.29
N LEU A 113 6.19 10.61 -10.34
CA LEU A 113 6.56 12.02 -10.46
C LEU A 113 8.05 12.08 -10.74
N VAL A 114 8.40 12.74 -11.82
CA VAL A 114 9.79 12.91 -12.26
C VAL A 114 10.12 14.39 -12.27
N HIS A 115 11.10 14.81 -11.48
CA HIS A 115 11.66 16.16 -11.58
C HIS A 115 12.89 16.13 -12.48
N VAL A 116 12.78 16.74 -13.65
CA VAL A 116 13.87 16.88 -14.62
C VAL A 116 14.57 18.20 -14.38
N ALA A 117 15.73 18.15 -13.73
CA ALA A 117 16.46 19.34 -13.29
C ALA A 117 16.87 20.26 -14.46
N GLU A 118 17.28 19.70 -15.60
CA GLU A 118 17.67 20.43 -16.80
C GLU A 118 16.51 21.26 -17.37
N LEU A 119 15.29 20.77 -17.23
CA LEU A 119 14.07 21.45 -17.68
C LEU A 119 13.45 22.29 -16.57
N ASN A 120 13.93 22.16 -15.33
CA ASN A 120 13.31 22.70 -14.12
C ASN A 120 11.78 22.44 -14.09
N LYS A 121 11.41 21.22 -14.45
CA LYS A 121 10.01 20.80 -14.60
C LYS A 121 9.77 19.47 -13.89
N THR A 122 8.66 19.38 -13.19
CA THR A 122 8.13 18.11 -12.70
C THR A 122 7.04 17.62 -13.66
N ILE A 123 7.10 16.35 -14.03
CA ILE A 123 6.18 15.67 -14.93
C ILE A 123 5.52 14.54 -14.16
N ALA A 124 4.22 14.38 -14.30
CA ALA A 124 3.47 13.25 -13.76
C ALA A 124 3.28 12.22 -14.88
N ILE A 125 3.82 11.03 -14.68
CA ILE A 125 3.72 9.93 -15.63
C ILE A 125 2.61 8.99 -15.13
N ASP A 126 1.59 8.83 -15.94
CA ASP A 126 0.45 7.96 -15.70
C ASP A 126 0.57 6.71 -16.56
N PHE A 127 0.86 5.59 -15.93
CA PHE A 127 0.89 4.26 -16.54
C PHE A 127 -0.01 3.29 -15.75
N ARG A 128 -1.11 3.83 -15.26
CA ARG A 128 -2.14 3.03 -14.60
C ARG A 128 -2.78 2.07 -15.58
N GLU A 129 -3.26 0.97 -15.08
CA GLU A 129 -4.00 -0.02 -15.84
C GLU A 129 -5.28 0.57 -16.41
N THR A 130 -5.62 0.18 -17.63
CA THR A 130 -6.87 0.56 -18.29
C THR A 130 -7.81 -0.63 -18.43
N ALA A 131 -9.12 -0.37 -18.53
CA ALA A 131 -10.10 -1.42 -18.76
C ALA A 131 -9.97 -1.99 -20.19
N PRO A 132 -10.08 -3.31 -20.39
CA PRO A 132 -10.22 -3.88 -21.74
C PRO A 132 -11.46 -3.34 -22.46
N ALA A 133 -11.41 -3.25 -23.78
CA ALA A 133 -12.52 -2.71 -24.58
C ALA A 133 -13.84 -3.49 -24.40
N GLU A 134 -13.77 -4.76 -24.08
CA GLU A 134 -14.93 -5.61 -23.81
C GLU A 134 -15.49 -5.49 -22.38
N ALA A 135 -14.84 -4.71 -21.51
CA ALA A 135 -15.33 -4.48 -20.15
C ALA A 135 -16.63 -3.67 -20.18
N THR A 136 -17.62 -4.13 -19.43
CA THR A 136 -18.93 -3.47 -19.35
C THR A 136 -19.33 -3.25 -17.90
N GLN A 137 -20.20 -2.28 -17.66
CA GLN A 137 -20.75 -1.97 -16.34
C GLN A 137 -21.37 -3.21 -15.65
N GLY A 138 -22.07 -4.05 -16.44
CA GLY A 138 -22.77 -5.23 -15.94
C GLY A 138 -21.95 -6.51 -15.89
N MET A 139 -20.64 -6.48 -16.21
CA MET A 139 -19.82 -7.69 -16.32
C MET A 139 -19.69 -8.51 -15.03
N PHE A 140 -20.00 -7.90 -13.90
CA PHE A 140 -20.00 -8.52 -12.57
C PHE A 140 -21.40 -8.60 -11.94
N PHE A 141 -22.46 -8.45 -12.73
CA PHE A 141 -23.83 -8.63 -12.25
C PHE A 141 -24.33 -10.04 -12.58
N ASP A 142 -25.20 -10.56 -11.73
CA ASP A 142 -25.98 -11.75 -12.01
C ASP A 142 -27.18 -11.44 -12.92
N GLU A 143 -27.95 -12.48 -13.25
CA GLU A 143 -29.16 -12.35 -14.12
C GLU A 143 -30.24 -11.46 -13.47
N ASP A 144 -30.22 -11.30 -12.15
CA ASP A 144 -31.14 -10.44 -11.38
C ASP A 144 -30.62 -9.01 -11.20
N GLY A 145 -29.44 -8.67 -11.73
CA GLY A 145 -28.80 -7.36 -11.64
C GLY A 145 -28.11 -7.07 -10.31
N ASN A 146 -27.87 -8.09 -9.50
CA ASN A 146 -27.12 -7.91 -8.26
C ASN A 146 -25.62 -8.07 -8.52
N VAL A 147 -24.79 -7.29 -7.80
CA VAL A 147 -23.34 -7.43 -7.88
C VAL A 147 -22.93 -8.79 -7.33
N VAL A 148 -22.27 -9.59 -8.16
CA VAL A 148 -21.69 -10.86 -7.75
C VAL A 148 -20.40 -10.58 -6.98
N LEU A 149 -20.48 -10.65 -5.65
CA LEU A 149 -19.34 -10.48 -4.75
C LEU A 149 -18.51 -11.77 -4.59
N ASP A 150 -18.73 -12.75 -5.45
CA ASP A 150 -18.00 -14.01 -5.42
C ASP A 150 -16.52 -13.77 -5.74
N GLU A 151 -15.65 -14.31 -4.89
CA GLU A 151 -14.19 -14.29 -5.09
C GLU A 151 -13.77 -14.87 -6.45
N THR A 152 -14.58 -15.77 -7.04
CA THR A 152 -14.35 -16.38 -8.36
C THR A 152 -14.32 -15.31 -9.47
N TYR A 153 -15.20 -14.32 -9.39
CA TYR A 153 -15.21 -13.22 -10.37
C TYR A 153 -14.07 -12.23 -10.11
N ARG A 154 -13.89 -11.83 -8.85
CA ARG A 154 -12.87 -10.84 -8.45
C ARG A 154 -11.45 -11.28 -8.77
N PHE A 155 -11.17 -12.59 -8.76
CA PHE A 155 -9.86 -13.18 -9.03
C PHE A 155 -9.84 -14.01 -10.31
N SER A 156 -10.74 -13.74 -11.24
CA SER A 156 -10.77 -14.33 -12.58
C SER A 156 -9.95 -13.52 -13.58
N HIS A 157 -9.70 -14.09 -14.74
CA HIS A 157 -9.09 -13.39 -15.88
C HIS A 157 -9.94 -12.20 -16.37
N LYS A 158 -11.28 -12.21 -16.14
CA LYS A 158 -12.18 -11.09 -16.45
C LYS A 158 -11.88 -9.82 -15.66
N SER A 159 -11.32 -9.97 -14.45
CA SER A 159 -11.00 -8.82 -13.58
C SER A 159 -9.63 -8.23 -13.86
N SER A 160 -8.89 -8.77 -14.83
CA SER A 160 -7.58 -8.25 -15.20
C SER A 160 -7.74 -7.02 -16.06
N ALA A 161 -7.01 -5.97 -15.73
CA ALA A 161 -6.89 -4.77 -16.55
C ALA A 161 -5.65 -4.84 -17.43
N ILE A 162 -5.59 -4.01 -18.46
CA ILE A 162 -4.46 -3.91 -19.39
C ILE A 162 -3.26 -3.34 -18.63
N PRO A 163 -2.12 -4.05 -18.56
CA PRO A 163 -0.99 -3.64 -17.74
C PRO A 163 -0.27 -2.42 -18.30
N GLY A 164 0.15 -1.51 -17.43
CA GLY A 164 0.92 -0.31 -17.79
C GLY A 164 2.36 -0.28 -17.31
N SER A 165 2.74 -1.14 -16.35
CA SER A 165 4.07 -1.06 -15.70
C SER A 165 5.24 -1.12 -16.69
N VAL A 166 5.19 -2.01 -17.66
CA VAL A 166 6.30 -2.17 -18.63
C VAL A 166 6.40 -0.93 -19.53
N ALA A 167 5.26 -0.45 -20.04
CA ALA A 167 5.23 0.76 -20.87
C ALA A 167 5.75 1.98 -20.12
N GLY A 168 5.25 2.19 -18.87
CA GLY A 168 5.65 3.34 -18.05
C GLY A 168 7.14 3.34 -17.71
N LEU A 169 7.67 2.19 -17.26
CA LEU A 169 9.08 2.09 -16.90
C LEU A 169 10.01 2.18 -18.13
N ALA A 170 9.61 1.65 -19.27
CA ALA A 170 10.35 1.81 -20.52
C ALA A 170 10.30 3.27 -21.01
N HIS A 171 9.11 3.88 -21.01
CA HIS A 171 8.88 5.27 -21.43
C HIS A 171 9.80 6.26 -20.69
N ILE A 172 9.90 6.14 -19.36
CA ILE A 172 10.74 7.07 -18.58
C ILE A 172 12.23 6.88 -18.86
N VAL A 173 12.69 5.64 -19.08
CA VAL A 173 14.10 5.39 -19.44
C VAL A 173 14.40 5.95 -20.82
N GLU A 174 13.52 5.73 -21.79
CA GLU A 174 13.72 6.17 -23.18
C GLU A 174 13.69 7.68 -23.33
N ASN A 175 12.85 8.40 -22.57
CA ASN A 175 12.67 9.84 -22.71
C ASN A 175 13.52 10.68 -21.74
N TYR A 176 13.84 10.15 -20.57
CA TYR A 176 14.47 10.91 -19.47
C TYR A 176 15.66 10.20 -18.83
N GLY A 177 15.90 8.93 -19.16
CA GLY A 177 17.05 8.15 -18.70
C GLY A 177 18.35 8.50 -19.44
N THR A 178 19.44 7.98 -18.92
CA THR A 178 20.79 8.12 -19.50
C THR A 178 21.39 6.76 -19.86
N MET A 179 20.75 5.68 -19.43
CA MET A 179 21.14 4.29 -19.69
C MET A 179 20.16 3.64 -20.68
N SER A 180 20.58 2.56 -21.31
CA SER A 180 19.68 1.74 -22.12
C SER A 180 18.72 0.95 -21.22
N LEU A 181 17.52 0.65 -21.73
CA LEU A 181 16.56 -0.19 -21.03
C LEU A 181 17.13 -1.57 -20.66
N ALA A 182 18.01 -2.12 -21.52
CA ALA A 182 18.68 -3.39 -21.26
C ALA A 182 19.62 -3.33 -20.04
N GLU A 183 20.37 -2.23 -19.89
CA GLU A 183 21.24 -2.02 -18.72
C GLU A 183 20.42 -1.85 -17.44
N VAL A 184 19.31 -1.14 -17.51
CA VAL A 184 18.39 -0.91 -16.39
C VAL A 184 17.70 -2.23 -15.94
N LEU A 185 17.37 -3.12 -16.87
CA LEU A 185 16.72 -4.40 -16.62
C LEU A 185 17.68 -5.51 -16.13
N GLU A 186 18.97 -5.43 -16.49
CA GLU A 186 19.93 -6.50 -16.20
C GLU A 186 19.92 -6.98 -14.75
N PRO A 187 19.95 -6.09 -13.73
CA PRO A 187 19.93 -6.54 -12.35
C PRO A 187 18.67 -7.31 -11.97
N ALA A 188 17.49 -6.88 -12.44
CA ALA A 188 16.23 -7.59 -12.19
C ALA A 188 16.19 -8.95 -12.87
N ILE A 189 16.70 -9.06 -14.10
CA ILE A 189 16.85 -10.33 -14.82
C ILE A 189 17.74 -11.28 -14.04
N ARG A 190 18.88 -10.80 -13.52
CA ARG A 190 19.81 -11.58 -12.71
C ARG A 190 19.13 -12.11 -11.44
N LEU A 191 18.40 -11.24 -10.70
CA LEU A 191 17.66 -11.62 -9.50
C LEU A 191 16.60 -12.70 -9.79
N ALA A 192 15.83 -12.54 -10.85
CA ALA A 192 14.78 -13.49 -11.23
C ALA A 192 15.37 -14.86 -11.65
N ARG A 193 16.49 -14.85 -12.42
CA ARG A 193 17.16 -16.05 -12.91
C ARG A 193 17.89 -16.81 -11.81
N ASP A 194 18.74 -16.10 -11.05
CA ASP A 194 19.63 -16.71 -10.07
C ASP A 194 18.93 -16.97 -8.75
N GLY A 195 17.85 -16.23 -8.49
CA GLY A 195 16.97 -16.32 -7.34
C GLY A 195 17.32 -15.31 -6.23
N ILE A 196 16.37 -15.13 -5.36
CA ILE A 196 16.47 -14.28 -4.18
C ILE A 196 16.30 -15.11 -2.91
N ALA A 197 16.94 -14.72 -1.83
CA ALA A 197 16.67 -15.30 -0.53
C ALA A 197 15.25 -14.89 -0.07
N VAL A 198 14.44 -15.86 0.29
CA VAL A 198 13.09 -15.62 0.79
C VAL A 198 13.16 -14.86 2.11
N THR A 199 12.54 -13.71 2.15
CA THR A 199 12.42 -12.88 3.36
C THR A 199 11.30 -13.40 4.26
N TYR A 200 11.29 -12.96 5.53
CA TYR A 200 10.19 -13.27 6.44
C TYR A 200 8.83 -12.85 5.88
N ASP A 201 8.74 -11.65 5.30
CA ASP A 201 7.50 -11.12 4.74
C ASP A 201 7.03 -11.94 3.54
N LEU A 202 7.93 -12.29 2.61
CA LEU A 202 7.60 -13.11 1.45
C LEU A 202 7.12 -14.51 1.89
N ALA A 203 7.82 -15.16 2.83
CA ALA A 203 7.40 -16.45 3.37
C ALA A 203 6.02 -16.36 4.04
N ALA A 204 5.77 -15.31 4.83
CA ALA A 204 4.50 -15.08 5.49
C ALA A 204 3.36 -14.84 4.49
N ASP A 205 3.59 -14.02 3.46
CA ASP A 205 2.60 -13.73 2.41
C ASP A 205 2.23 -15.00 1.63
N LEU A 206 3.21 -15.76 1.18
CA LEU A 206 2.97 -17.02 0.46
C LEU A 206 2.24 -18.04 1.35
N SER A 207 2.61 -18.14 2.62
CA SER A 207 1.98 -19.11 3.54
C SER A 207 0.50 -18.81 3.80
N ARG A 208 0.10 -17.53 3.80
CA ARG A 208 -1.27 -17.06 4.04
C ARG A 208 -2.16 -17.11 2.80
N SER A 209 -1.57 -17.12 1.62
CA SER A 209 -2.33 -17.00 0.38
C SER A 209 -2.92 -18.33 -0.09
N GLN A 210 -4.08 -18.69 0.44
CA GLN A 210 -4.81 -19.87 -0.01
C GLN A 210 -5.22 -19.76 -1.50
N ARG A 211 -5.46 -18.55 -2.02
CA ARG A 211 -5.82 -18.31 -3.42
C ARG A 211 -4.71 -18.73 -4.38
N LEU A 212 -3.47 -18.35 -4.10
CA LEU A 212 -2.32 -18.78 -4.93
C LEU A 212 -2.19 -20.30 -4.92
N LYS A 213 -2.45 -20.96 -3.80
CA LYS A 213 -2.42 -22.42 -3.70
C LYS A 213 -3.54 -23.10 -4.48
N ASN A 214 -4.71 -22.50 -4.53
CA ASN A 214 -5.87 -23.04 -5.25
C ASN A 214 -5.77 -22.85 -6.76
N ASN A 215 -4.93 -21.95 -7.25
CA ASN A 215 -4.68 -21.75 -8.67
C ASN A 215 -3.47 -22.61 -9.11
N PRO A 216 -3.64 -23.58 -10.02
CA PRO A 216 -2.56 -24.51 -10.41
C PRO A 216 -1.33 -23.82 -11.01
N ALA A 217 -1.52 -22.74 -11.79
CA ALA A 217 -0.42 -21.97 -12.36
C ALA A 217 0.37 -21.23 -11.29
N SER A 218 -0.32 -20.57 -10.37
CA SER A 218 0.29 -19.86 -9.22
C SER A 218 0.97 -20.83 -8.26
N LEU A 219 0.35 -21.98 -7.97
CA LEU A 219 0.95 -23.02 -7.13
C LEU A 219 2.29 -23.47 -7.70
N LYS A 220 2.35 -23.74 -9.01
CA LYS A 220 3.58 -24.13 -9.70
C LYS A 220 4.69 -23.08 -9.65
N LYS A 221 4.31 -21.77 -9.59
CA LYS A 221 5.27 -20.65 -9.64
C LYS A 221 5.79 -20.25 -8.27
N PHE A 222 4.91 -20.18 -7.28
CA PHE A 222 5.19 -19.56 -5.99
C PHE A 222 5.43 -20.55 -4.85
N TYR A 223 5.32 -21.85 -5.11
CA TYR A 223 5.54 -22.90 -4.11
C TYR A 223 6.54 -23.93 -4.61
N LYS A 224 7.06 -24.75 -3.70
CA LYS A 224 7.97 -25.85 -4.05
C LYS A 224 7.25 -26.92 -4.90
N PRO A 225 7.97 -27.77 -5.63
CA PRO A 225 7.35 -28.79 -6.48
C PRO A 225 6.40 -29.75 -5.76
N ASP A 226 6.58 -29.93 -4.46
CA ASP A 226 5.71 -30.75 -3.60
C ASP A 226 4.51 -29.96 -3.04
N GLY A 227 4.37 -28.67 -3.41
CA GLY A 227 3.32 -27.77 -2.92
C GLY A 227 3.59 -27.17 -1.55
N SER A 228 4.72 -27.46 -0.92
CA SER A 228 5.10 -26.85 0.35
C SER A 228 5.54 -25.39 0.19
N ASN A 229 5.48 -24.63 1.29
CA ASN A 229 5.91 -23.24 1.32
C ASN A 229 7.45 -23.14 1.26
N TYR A 230 7.95 -22.03 0.73
CA TYR A 230 9.33 -21.63 0.95
C TYR A 230 9.53 -21.16 2.40
N GLU A 231 10.67 -21.51 2.97
CA GLU A 231 11.12 -21.04 4.27
C GLU A 231 12.04 -19.82 4.13
N VAL A 232 12.15 -19.02 5.18
CA VAL A 232 13.07 -17.87 5.23
C VAL A 232 14.51 -18.32 4.94
N GLY A 233 15.16 -17.64 4.01
CA GLY A 233 16.55 -17.94 3.59
C GLY A 233 16.66 -18.95 2.45
N GLU A 234 15.61 -19.70 2.09
CA GLU A 234 15.63 -20.54 0.88
C GLU A 234 15.67 -19.66 -0.38
N ILE A 235 16.19 -20.22 -1.47
CA ILE A 235 16.32 -19.49 -2.73
C ILE A 235 15.08 -19.68 -3.59
N PHE A 236 14.40 -18.57 -3.84
CA PHE A 236 13.23 -18.49 -4.72
C PHE A 236 13.63 -17.98 -6.10
N LYS A 237 13.43 -18.79 -7.14
CA LYS A 237 13.76 -18.47 -8.54
C LYS A 237 12.50 -18.26 -9.36
N GLN A 238 12.57 -17.31 -10.29
CA GLN A 238 11.46 -16.94 -11.17
C GLN A 238 11.90 -16.98 -12.64
N PRO A 239 12.18 -18.18 -13.20
CA PRO A 239 12.76 -18.32 -14.54
C PRO A 239 11.88 -17.77 -15.65
N ASP A 240 10.55 -17.85 -15.52
CA ASP A 240 9.63 -17.29 -16.51
C ASP A 240 9.62 -15.76 -16.48
N LEU A 241 9.71 -15.16 -15.28
CA LEU A 241 9.87 -13.71 -15.15
C LEU A 241 11.22 -13.25 -15.71
N ALA A 242 12.30 -14.01 -15.46
CA ALA A 242 13.61 -13.74 -16.06
C ALA A 242 13.56 -13.77 -17.59
N TRP A 243 12.85 -14.74 -18.18
CA TRP A 243 12.62 -14.77 -19.62
C TRP A 243 11.85 -13.55 -20.10
N THR A 244 10.73 -13.21 -19.46
CA THR A 244 9.92 -12.05 -19.84
C THR A 244 10.73 -10.74 -19.79
N LEU A 245 11.46 -10.51 -18.69
CA LEU A 245 12.32 -9.33 -18.55
C LEU A 245 13.44 -9.31 -19.59
N SER A 246 13.96 -10.49 -19.99
CA SER A 246 14.98 -10.58 -21.04
C SER A 246 14.42 -10.25 -22.44
N GLU A 247 13.19 -10.66 -22.74
CA GLU A 247 12.53 -10.26 -24.00
C GLU A 247 12.30 -8.74 -24.03
N ILE A 248 11.88 -8.13 -22.92
CA ILE A 248 11.72 -6.69 -22.79
C ILE A 248 13.09 -5.98 -22.94
N ALA A 249 14.15 -6.48 -22.31
CA ALA A 249 15.49 -5.92 -22.45
C ALA A 249 16.01 -5.94 -23.90
N LYS A 250 15.63 -6.98 -24.66
CA LYS A 250 16.06 -7.18 -26.05
C LYS A 250 15.28 -6.31 -27.05
N SER A 251 13.98 -6.16 -26.85
CA SER A 251 13.08 -5.60 -27.87
C SER A 251 12.23 -4.41 -27.36
N GLY A 252 12.55 -3.89 -26.17
CA GLY A 252 11.78 -2.80 -25.57
C GLY A 252 10.40 -3.23 -25.09
N ALA A 253 9.53 -2.26 -24.82
CA ALA A 253 8.13 -2.49 -24.47
C ALA A 253 7.36 -3.26 -25.56
N GLU A 254 7.81 -3.18 -26.83
CA GLU A 254 7.24 -3.92 -27.95
C GLU A 254 7.12 -5.42 -27.69
N ALA A 255 8.10 -6.04 -26.99
CA ALA A 255 8.02 -7.44 -26.63
C ALA A 255 6.79 -7.78 -25.78
N PHE A 256 6.36 -6.83 -24.95
CA PHE A 256 5.26 -7.02 -24.00
C PHE A 256 3.89 -6.69 -24.60
N TYR A 257 3.81 -5.70 -25.48
CA TYR A 257 2.53 -5.21 -26.02
C TYR A 257 2.21 -5.71 -27.45
N HIS A 258 3.23 -6.12 -28.22
CA HIS A 258 3.05 -6.58 -29.60
C HIS A 258 3.72 -7.93 -29.89
N GLY A 259 4.70 -8.34 -29.07
CA GLY A 259 5.54 -9.52 -29.33
C GLY A 259 5.16 -10.76 -28.55
N SER A 260 6.18 -11.58 -28.29
CA SER A 260 6.03 -12.92 -27.71
C SER A 260 5.39 -12.96 -26.32
N VAL A 261 5.50 -11.87 -25.56
CA VAL A 261 4.84 -11.77 -24.23
C VAL A 261 3.35 -11.49 -24.43
N ALA A 262 2.99 -10.54 -25.31
CA ALA A 262 1.58 -10.27 -25.65
C ALA A 262 0.84 -11.51 -26.15
N GLU A 263 1.46 -12.29 -27.07
CA GLU A 263 0.89 -13.55 -27.57
C GLU A 263 0.55 -14.52 -26.45
N LYS A 264 1.42 -14.65 -25.44
CA LYS A 264 1.19 -15.51 -24.27
C LYS A 264 0.10 -14.99 -23.34
N ILE A 265 0.02 -13.68 -23.13
CA ILE A 265 -1.04 -13.06 -22.33
C ILE A 265 -2.38 -13.33 -23.00
N VAL A 266 -2.51 -13.04 -24.30
CA VAL A 266 -3.77 -13.21 -25.04
C VAL A 266 -4.20 -14.67 -25.09
N ALA A 267 -3.27 -15.60 -25.36
CA ALA A 267 -3.57 -17.02 -25.36
C ALA A 267 -4.09 -17.53 -24.01
N ASP A 268 -3.55 -17.02 -22.89
CA ASP A 268 -4.03 -17.36 -21.56
C ASP A 268 -5.39 -16.73 -21.25
N MET A 269 -5.61 -15.49 -21.67
CA MET A 269 -6.93 -14.82 -21.57
C MET A 269 -8.01 -15.57 -22.35
N GLU A 270 -7.74 -15.97 -23.59
CA GLU A 270 -8.67 -16.75 -24.41
C GLU A 270 -9.00 -18.12 -23.76
N ALA A 271 -7.99 -18.80 -23.23
CA ALA A 271 -8.16 -20.10 -22.58
C ALA A 271 -9.00 -20.05 -21.30
N HIS A 272 -9.12 -18.87 -20.65
CA HIS A 272 -9.76 -18.70 -19.35
C HIS A 272 -10.88 -17.65 -19.33
N ASN A 273 -11.43 -17.30 -20.51
CA ASN A 273 -12.49 -16.30 -20.67
C ASN A 273 -12.13 -14.92 -20.08
N GLY A 274 -10.87 -14.51 -20.21
CA GLY A 274 -10.43 -13.16 -19.92
C GLY A 274 -10.84 -12.19 -21.02
N LEU A 275 -10.69 -10.89 -20.78
CA LEU A 275 -11.16 -9.84 -21.68
C LEU A 275 -10.03 -9.17 -22.48
N ILE A 276 -8.78 -9.28 -22.04
CA ILE A 276 -7.65 -8.61 -22.69
C ILE A 276 -7.36 -9.27 -24.03
N THR A 277 -7.42 -8.48 -25.10
CA THR A 277 -7.12 -8.87 -26.47
C THR A 277 -5.76 -8.33 -26.94
N MET A 278 -5.27 -8.79 -28.08
CA MET A 278 -4.06 -8.22 -28.71
C MET A 278 -4.27 -6.73 -29.02
N ASN A 279 -5.47 -6.34 -29.43
CA ASN A 279 -5.78 -4.94 -29.74
C ASN A 279 -5.74 -4.06 -28.49
N ASP A 280 -6.18 -4.57 -27.34
CA ASP A 280 -6.10 -3.84 -26.07
C ASP A 280 -4.64 -3.60 -25.67
N LEU A 281 -3.79 -4.63 -25.77
CA LEU A 281 -2.37 -4.50 -25.47
C LEU A 281 -1.70 -3.50 -26.41
N SER A 282 -1.92 -3.63 -27.72
CA SER A 282 -1.25 -2.79 -28.72
C SER A 282 -1.68 -1.33 -28.72
N ASN A 283 -2.83 -1.01 -28.16
CA ASN A 283 -3.33 0.35 -28.02
C ASN A 283 -3.05 0.98 -26.64
N TYR A 284 -2.34 0.28 -25.77
CA TYR A 284 -2.01 0.85 -24.46
C TYR A 284 -0.98 1.98 -24.60
N GLU A 285 -1.28 3.14 -24.01
CA GLU A 285 -0.43 4.33 -24.03
C GLU A 285 -0.15 4.84 -22.61
N VAL A 286 1.08 5.33 -22.41
CA VAL A 286 1.49 6.06 -21.20
C VAL A 286 1.09 7.52 -21.38
N ILE A 287 0.52 8.13 -20.35
CA ILE A 287 0.07 9.53 -20.41
C ILE A 287 0.98 10.40 -19.54
N GLU A 288 1.55 11.43 -20.12
CA GLU A 288 2.21 12.49 -19.37
C GLU A 288 1.20 13.58 -18.99
N ARG A 289 1.14 13.87 -17.70
CA ARG A 289 0.22 14.87 -17.13
C ARG A 289 0.99 15.97 -16.43
N GLU A 290 0.38 17.16 -16.33
CA GLU A 290 0.89 18.20 -15.43
C GLU A 290 0.57 17.81 -13.97
N PRO A 291 1.54 17.89 -13.05
CA PRO A 291 1.30 17.66 -11.63
C PRO A 291 0.25 18.61 -11.08
N VAL A 292 -0.59 18.10 -10.16
CA VAL A 292 -1.41 19.00 -9.35
C VAL A 292 -0.51 19.73 -8.35
N ARG A 293 -0.70 21.05 -8.23
CA ARG A 293 0.12 21.93 -7.40
C ARG A 293 -0.72 22.59 -6.30
N GLY A 294 -0.15 22.64 -5.13
CA GLY A 294 -0.72 23.36 -3.99
C GLY A 294 0.37 23.90 -3.08
N THR A 295 -0.04 24.53 -2.00
CA THR A 295 0.88 25.01 -0.97
C THR A 295 0.45 24.50 0.40
N TYR A 296 1.42 24.27 1.27
CA TYR A 296 1.17 24.02 2.67
C TYR A 296 2.19 24.78 3.50
N ARG A 297 1.75 25.78 4.25
CA ARG A 297 2.62 26.76 4.87
C ARG A 297 3.55 27.40 3.84
N ASP A 298 4.86 27.28 4.02
CA ASP A 298 5.86 27.86 3.11
C ASP A 298 6.37 26.87 2.04
N TYR A 299 5.74 25.68 1.94
CA TYR A 299 6.15 24.63 1.01
C TYR A 299 5.22 24.56 -0.19
N VAL A 300 5.83 24.39 -1.37
CA VAL A 300 5.10 23.99 -2.58
C VAL A 300 4.95 22.48 -2.60
N ILE A 301 3.76 22.00 -2.88
CA ILE A 301 3.44 20.58 -3.02
C ILE A 301 3.16 20.31 -4.49
N GLU A 302 3.91 19.43 -5.08
CA GLU A 302 3.64 18.87 -6.41
C GLU A 302 3.27 17.39 -6.22
N ALA A 303 2.17 16.97 -6.81
CA ALA A 303 1.65 15.63 -6.57
C ALA A 303 0.97 15.06 -7.83
N MET A 304 0.74 13.74 -7.84
CA MET A 304 0.08 13.05 -8.94
C MET A 304 -1.36 13.57 -9.10
N PRO A 305 -1.77 14.01 -10.29
CA PRO A 305 -3.15 14.45 -10.56
C PRO A 305 -4.12 13.27 -10.64
N ALA A 306 -5.39 13.55 -10.90
CA ALA A 306 -6.35 12.51 -11.28
C ALA A 306 -5.82 11.72 -12.51
N PRO A 307 -6.12 10.40 -12.59
CA PRO A 307 -7.09 9.63 -11.83
C PRO A 307 -6.61 9.21 -10.43
N SER A 308 -5.38 9.57 -10.03
CA SER A 308 -4.91 9.33 -8.67
C SER A 308 -5.55 10.29 -7.67
N SER A 309 -6.03 9.73 -6.56
CA SER A 309 -6.46 10.55 -5.41
C SER A 309 -5.30 11.12 -4.60
N GLY A 310 -4.08 10.62 -4.83
CA GLY A 310 -2.91 10.89 -4.00
C GLY A 310 -2.46 12.35 -3.98
N GLY A 311 -2.72 13.12 -5.04
CA GLY A 311 -2.37 14.53 -5.09
C GLY A 311 -3.49 15.44 -4.61
N THR A 312 -4.59 15.47 -5.35
CA THR A 312 -5.71 16.38 -5.10
C THR A 312 -6.20 16.31 -3.65
N HIS A 313 -6.46 15.11 -3.13
CA HIS A 313 -6.98 14.97 -1.78
C HIS A 313 -5.93 15.14 -0.68
N VAL A 314 -4.66 14.84 -0.94
CA VAL A 314 -3.58 15.18 0.01
C VAL A 314 -3.44 16.69 0.15
N ILE A 315 -3.45 17.43 -0.97
CA ILE A 315 -3.41 18.92 -0.94
C ILE A 315 -4.67 19.46 -0.26
N GLN A 316 -5.85 18.92 -0.55
CA GLN A 316 -7.10 19.28 0.13
C GLN A 316 -7.00 19.08 1.64
N MET A 317 -6.55 17.92 2.10
CA MET A 317 -6.35 17.63 3.53
C MET A 317 -5.35 18.59 4.17
N LEU A 318 -4.21 18.83 3.52
CA LEU A 318 -3.22 19.79 4.00
C LEU A 318 -3.80 21.19 4.14
N ASN A 319 -4.59 21.63 3.16
CA ASN A 319 -5.27 22.93 3.20
C ASN A 319 -6.30 23.04 4.34
N ILE A 320 -7.03 21.95 4.63
CA ILE A 320 -7.92 21.89 5.80
C ILE A 320 -7.12 22.00 7.09
N LEU A 321 -6.06 21.19 7.22
CA LEU A 321 -5.20 21.11 8.40
C LEU A 321 -4.48 22.43 8.69
N GLU A 322 -4.19 23.25 7.68
CA GLU A 322 -3.53 24.54 7.84
C GLU A 322 -4.33 25.54 8.69
N ASN A 323 -5.65 25.32 8.81
CA ASN A 323 -6.53 26.13 9.64
C ASN A 323 -6.45 25.78 11.15
N PHE A 324 -5.67 24.76 11.53
CA PHE A 324 -5.55 24.32 12.92
C PHE A 324 -4.11 24.48 13.43
N PRO A 325 -3.94 24.78 14.73
CA PRO A 325 -2.61 24.97 15.32
C PRO A 325 -1.91 23.66 15.65
N LEU A 326 -1.71 22.77 14.64
CA LEU A 326 -1.16 21.41 14.82
C LEU A 326 0.17 21.40 15.58
N ALA A 327 1.05 22.39 15.33
CA ALA A 327 2.33 22.47 16.03
C ALA A 327 2.17 22.65 17.56
N LYS A 328 1.07 23.30 18.01
CA LYS A 328 0.76 23.47 19.43
C LYS A 328 0.09 22.24 20.03
N MET A 329 -0.58 21.44 19.23
CA MET A 329 -1.20 20.19 19.67
C MET A 329 -0.15 19.13 19.98
N GLY A 330 1.01 19.21 19.34
CA GLY A 330 2.09 18.24 19.46
C GLY A 330 1.94 17.03 18.52
N PRO A 331 3.05 16.41 18.13
CA PRO A 331 3.03 15.23 17.28
C PRO A 331 2.34 14.07 18.01
N GLU A 332 1.56 13.27 17.26
CA GLU A 332 0.87 12.07 17.76
C GLU A 332 -0.11 12.31 18.93
N SER A 333 -0.43 13.56 19.24
CA SER A 333 -1.43 13.87 20.27
C SER A 333 -2.84 13.46 19.80
N ALA A 334 -3.72 13.12 20.75
CA ALA A 334 -5.10 12.78 20.45
C ALA A 334 -5.82 13.92 19.68
N ASP A 335 -5.53 15.18 20.03
CA ASP A 335 -6.10 16.34 19.36
C ASP A 335 -5.65 16.45 17.90
N ALA A 336 -4.35 16.26 17.62
CA ALA A 336 -3.82 16.29 16.27
C ALA A 336 -4.37 15.13 15.42
N LEU A 337 -4.38 13.92 15.97
CA LEU A 337 -4.94 12.74 15.28
C LEU A 337 -6.44 12.89 15.01
N HIS A 338 -7.20 13.48 15.96
CA HIS A 338 -8.60 13.76 15.77
C HIS A 338 -8.85 14.71 14.57
N ILE A 339 -8.14 15.84 14.54
CA ILE A 339 -8.27 16.80 13.43
C ILE A 339 -7.85 16.19 12.10
N MET A 340 -6.79 15.40 12.08
CA MET A 340 -6.36 14.69 10.86
C MET A 340 -7.46 13.72 10.38
N ALA A 341 -8.02 12.90 11.28
CA ALA A 341 -9.07 11.96 10.94
C ALA A 341 -10.34 12.67 10.42
N GLU A 342 -10.76 13.77 11.05
CA GLU A 342 -11.89 14.56 10.59
C GLU A 342 -11.61 15.17 9.19
N SER A 343 -10.42 15.70 8.95
CA SER A 343 -10.03 16.24 7.63
C SER A 343 -10.09 15.16 6.55
N MET A 344 -9.62 13.95 6.86
CA MET A 344 -9.67 12.80 5.94
C MET A 344 -11.12 12.45 5.58
N LYS A 345 -12.04 12.43 6.54
CA LYS A 345 -13.44 12.06 6.29
C LYS A 345 -14.08 12.97 5.23
N TYR A 346 -13.89 14.30 5.33
CA TYR A 346 -14.40 15.23 4.32
C TYR A 346 -13.76 15.01 2.95
N SER A 347 -12.44 14.84 2.91
CA SER A 347 -11.73 14.61 1.65
C SER A 347 -12.14 13.28 1.00
N TYR A 348 -12.39 12.23 1.80
CA TYR A 348 -12.89 10.96 1.27
C TYR A 348 -14.35 11.03 0.82
N ALA A 349 -15.18 11.84 1.46
CA ALA A 349 -16.54 12.10 0.99
C ALA A 349 -16.53 12.80 -0.39
N ASP A 350 -15.69 13.84 -0.54
CA ASP A 350 -15.51 14.51 -1.83
C ASP A 350 -14.94 13.56 -2.90
N ARG A 351 -13.94 12.76 -2.52
CA ARG A 351 -13.34 11.76 -3.39
C ARG A 351 -14.39 10.80 -3.96
N SER A 352 -15.31 10.35 -3.13
CA SER A 352 -16.33 9.37 -3.56
C SER A 352 -17.30 9.92 -4.61
N LYS A 353 -17.42 11.24 -4.71
CA LYS A 353 -18.34 11.90 -5.65
C LYS A 353 -17.63 12.50 -6.86
N TYR A 354 -16.44 13.07 -6.66
CA TYR A 354 -15.84 13.97 -7.65
C TYR A 354 -14.57 13.41 -8.31
N LEU A 355 -13.96 12.37 -7.75
CA LEU A 355 -12.76 11.79 -8.38
C LEU A 355 -13.15 10.72 -9.39
N GLY A 356 -12.66 10.88 -10.59
CA GLY A 356 -12.75 9.93 -11.67
C GLY A 356 -11.52 10.00 -12.57
N ASP A 357 -11.58 9.32 -13.68
CA ASP A 357 -10.58 9.42 -14.73
C ASP A 357 -10.82 10.69 -15.55
N PRO A 358 -9.88 11.65 -15.57
CA PRO A 358 -10.08 12.95 -16.23
C PRO A 358 -10.17 12.85 -17.75
N ASP A 359 -9.83 11.71 -18.33
CA ASP A 359 -9.99 11.47 -19.76
C ASP A 359 -11.46 11.13 -20.13
N PHE A 360 -12.30 10.83 -19.11
CA PHE A 360 -13.72 10.50 -19.29
C PHE A 360 -14.67 11.42 -18.52
N VAL A 361 -14.22 12.03 -17.41
CA VAL A 361 -15.08 12.86 -16.54
C VAL A 361 -14.37 14.12 -16.08
N GLU A 362 -15.14 15.18 -15.87
CA GLU A 362 -14.60 16.41 -15.29
C GLU A 362 -14.33 16.22 -13.78
N VAL A 363 -13.09 16.50 -13.35
CA VAL A 363 -12.68 16.48 -11.96
C VAL A 363 -12.45 17.92 -11.52
N PRO A 364 -13.23 18.48 -10.56
CA PRO A 364 -13.13 19.89 -10.13
C PRO A 364 -11.90 20.13 -9.24
N THR A 365 -10.72 19.78 -9.74
CA THR A 365 -9.45 19.78 -8.99
C THR A 365 -9.15 21.11 -8.36
N GLU A 366 -9.27 22.22 -9.11
CA GLU A 366 -8.94 23.57 -8.61
C GLU A 366 -9.81 23.96 -7.41
N THR A 367 -11.10 23.62 -7.45
CA THR A 367 -12.01 23.89 -6.33
C THR A 367 -11.65 23.04 -5.12
N LEU A 368 -11.43 21.73 -5.32
CA LEU A 368 -11.10 20.79 -4.25
C LEU A 368 -9.83 21.19 -3.49
N ILE A 369 -8.81 21.71 -4.19
CA ILE A 369 -7.55 22.14 -3.57
C ILE A 369 -7.53 23.61 -3.16
N SER A 370 -8.64 24.35 -3.32
CA SER A 370 -8.65 25.77 -2.96
C SER A 370 -8.61 25.97 -1.43
N LYS A 371 -7.91 27.02 -0.99
CA LYS A 371 -7.83 27.39 0.43
C LYS A 371 -9.19 27.83 0.97
N GLU A 372 -10.03 28.43 0.12
CA GLU A 372 -11.37 28.88 0.52
C GLU A 372 -12.29 27.69 0.82
N TYR A 373 -12.30 26.70 -0.07
CA TYR A 373 -13.07 25.46 0.15
C TYR A 373 -12.63 24.75 1.43
N ALA A 374 -11.32 24.59 1.60
CA ALA A 374 -10.73 23.98 2.78
C ALA A 374 -11.08 24.71 4.09
N LYS A 375 -11.10 26.06 4.08
CA LYS A 375 -11.54 26.88 5.21
C LYS A 375 -13.01 26.64 5.56
N GLY A 376 -13.85 26.48 4.53
CA GLY A 376 -15.27 26.15 4.71
C GLY A 376 -15.47 24.76 5.36
N ILE A 377 -14.62 23.79 5.03
CA ILE A 377 -14.62 22.46 5.67
C ILE A 377 -14.10 22.57 7.11
N ALA A 378 -12.97 23.24 7.32
CA ALA A 378 -12.37 23.39 8.65
C ALA A 378 -13.36 24.00 9.67
N ALA A 379 -14.20 24.94 9.26
CA ALA A 379 -15.24 25.54 10.10
C ALA A 379 -16.32 24.53 10.56
N LYS A 380 -16.45 23.38 9.89
CA LYS A 380 -17.40 22.32 10.25
C LYS A 380 -16.80 21.27 11.19
N ILE A 381 -15.48 21.25 11.35
CA ILE A 381 -14.76 20.27 12.19
C ILE A 381 -14.79 20.74 13.64
N SER A 382 -15.37 19.91 14.52
CA SER A 382 -15.33 20.15 15.97
C SER A 382 -14.04 19.59 16.56
N SER A 383 -13.33 20.37 17.36
CA SER A 383 -12.15 19.91 18.09
C SER A 383 -12.50 19.02 19.29
N GLN A 384 -13.78 18.89 19.66
CA GLN A 384 -14.24 18.19 20.86
C GLN A 384 -15.05 16.93 20.56
N ARG A 385 -15.53 16.76 19.33
CA ARG A 385 -16.44 15.67 18.98
C ARG A 385 -16.16 15.17 17.57
N ALA A 386 -15.92 13.84 17.47
CA ALA A 386 -15.87 13.18 16.19
C ALA A 386 -17.27 13.09 15.56
N ARG A 387 -17.33 13.31 14.24
CA ARG A 387 -18.54 13.11 13.45
C ARG A 387 -18.51 11.69 12.86
N ALA A 388 -19.66 11.02 12.81
CA ALA A 388 -19.75 9.74 12.10
C ALA A 388 -19.56 9.99 10.58
N SER A 389 -18.92 9.04 9.88
CA SER A 389 -18.57 9.23 8.45
C SER A 389 -19.80 9.32 7.55
N ASP A 390 -20.88 8.62 7.91
CA ASP A 390 -22.17 8.63 7.21
C ASP A 390 -22.96 9.95 7.40
N GLU A 391 -22.57 10.79 8.37
CA GLU A 391 -23.13 12.13 8.55
C GLU A 391 -22.39 13.19 7.70
N ILE A 392 -21.32 12.79 6.99
CA ILE A 392 -20.51 13.72 6.19
C ILE A 392 -20.83 13.52 4.71
N ALA A 393 -21.59 14.44 4.15
CA ALA A 393 -21.84 14.48 2.72
C ALA A 393 -20.70 15.18 1.98
N PRO A 394 -20.45 14.80 0.70
CA PRO A 394 -19.59 15.56 -0.20
C PRO A 394 -20.02 17.03 -0.28
N GLY A 395 -19.07 17.90 -0.54
CA GLY A 395 -19.37 19.30 -0.81
C GLY A 395 -20.28 19.46 -2.04
N ASN A 396 -20.96 20.57 -2.13
CA ASN A 396 -21.74 20.89 -3.33
C ASN A 396 -20.87 21.77 -4.25
N LEU A 397 -20.15 21.11 -5.18
CA LEU A 397 -19.28 21.79 -6.13
C LEU A 397 -20.02 21.95 -7.47
N PRO A 398 -19.81 23.08 -8.17
CA PRO A 398 -20.31 23.20 -9.53
C PRO A 398 -19.47 22.27 -10.44
N ILE A 399 -20.13 21.25 -10.94
CA ILE A 399 -19.68 20.45 -12.08
C ILE A 399 -20.80 20.51 -13.11
N ASP A 400 -20.45 20.68 -14.37
CA ASP A 400 -21.39 20.39 -15.45
C ASP A 400 -21.67 18.89 -15.40
N GLU A 401 -22.86 18.53 -14.93
CA GLU A 401 -23.30 17.13 -14.93
C GLU A 401 -23.38 16.67 -16.39
N SER A 402 -22.32 15.98 -16.85
CA SER A 402 -22.47 15.20 -18.08
C SER A 402 -23.47 14.10 -17.80
N ALA A 403 -24.46 13.94 -18.69
CA ALA A 403 -25.60 13.02 -18.52
C ALA A 403 -25.20 11.53 -18.48
N GLU A 404 -23.91 11.20 -18.46
CA GLU A 404 -23.36 9.84 -18.61
C GLU A 404 -22.47 9.37 -17.46
N THR A 405 -22.36 10.10 -16.34
CA THR A 405 -21.53 9.68 -15.22
C THR A 405 -22.30 8.84 -14.21
N THR A 406 -22.01 7.55 -14.21
CA THR A 406 -22.44 6.65 -13.14
C THR A 406 -21.25 6.40 -12.22
N HIS A 407 -21.30 6.95 -11.00
CA HIS A 407 -20.31 6.69 -9.96
C HIS A 407 -20.68 5.42 -9.18
N TYR A 408 -19.73 4.53 -9.01
CA TYR A 408 -19.85 3.35 -8.16
C TYR A 408 -18.92 3.43 -6.95
#